data_347c850cf905564e763c0b06d6b93e61
#
_entry.id   347c850cf905564e763c0b06d6b93e61
#
_cell.length_a   1.000
_cell.length_b   1.000
_cell.length_c   1.000
_cell.angle_alpha   90.00
_cell.angle_beta   90.00
_cell.angle_gamma   90.00
#
_symmetry.space_group_name_H-M   'P 1'
#
loop_
_entity.id
_entity.type
_entity.pdbx_description
1 polymer ?
#
loop_
_entity_poly.entity_id
_entity_poly.type
_entity_poly.pdbx_seq_one_letter_code
_entity_poly.pdbx_strand_id
1 'polypeptide(L)'
;MPLSLDGCTVSGGMFLGALPYGNGLYRRRYTGYFADNVDFFATATQVAESVNTSPIEDGHSGDNFSVQWLGYFLATTTETYTFFTTSDDASYLWIGATALSGFTTANATVNNGGLHGPTERSGTASLVAGTFYPIRMQMGEQGGGDVMEVRISTATIPKTTDLSANIFYNIYTTGF
;
A
#
# COMPACT_ATOMS: atom_id res chain seq x y z
N MET A 1 -25.82 -4.23 -15.69
CA MET A 1 -25.48 -2.80 -15.47
C MET A 1 -24.06 -2.60 -15.94
N PRO A 2 -23.77 -1.62 -16.79
CA PRO A 2 -22.39 -1.36 -17.19
C PRO A 2 -21.61 -0.77 -16.01
N LEU A 3 -20.41 -1.30 -15.76
CA LEU A 3 -19.46 -0.77 -14.79
C LEU A 3 -18.86 0.52 -15.40
N SER A 4 -19.06 1.64 -14.74
CA SER A 4 -18.40 2.91 -15.07
C SER A 4 -17.10 2.97 -14.27
N LEU A 5 -15.96 2.96 -14.95
CA LEU A 5 -14.66 3.29 -14.41
C LEU A 5 -14.29 4.66 -14.99
N ASP A 6 -14.33 5.71 -14.18
CA ASP A 6 -13.84 7.08 -14.45
C ASP A 6 -14.22 7.64 -15.82
N GLY A 7 -15.51 7.67 -16.12
CA GLY A 7 -16.03 8.30 -17.34
C GLY A 7 -15.87 7.48 -18.63
N CYS A 8 -15.39 6.26 -18.57
CA CYS A 8 -15.31 5.36 -19.72
C CYS A 8 -16.47 4.36 -19.68
N THR A 9 -17.47 4.57 -20.53
CA THR A 9 -18.59 3.64 -20.73
C THR A 9 -18.13 2.46 -21.59
N VAL A 10 -18.09 1.26 -21.02
CA VAL A 10 -17.84 0.03 -21.78
C VAL A 10 -19.17 -0.50 -22.29
N SER A 11 -19.51 -0.22 -23.54
CA SER A 11 -20.58 -0.89 -24.26
C SER A 11 -19.97 -1.98 -25.14
N GLY A 12 -20.10 -3.25 -24.72
CA GLY A 12 -20.12 -4.46 -25.57
C GLY A 12 -19.03 -4.69 -26.63
N GLY A 13 -17.87 -4.08 -26.52
CA GLY A 13 -16.76 -4.24 -27.45
C GLY A 13 -15.50 -4.72 -26.73
N MET A 14 -14.79 -5.67 -27.31
CA MET A 14 -13.53 -6.21 -26.80
C MET A 14 -12.51 -5.09 -26.63
N PHE A 15 -12.16 -4.76 -25.37
CA PHE A 15 -11.17 -3.77 -25.03
C PHE A 15 -9.78 -4.34 -25.33
N LEU A 16 -9.15 -3.91 -26.42
CA LEU A 16 -7.75 -4.15 -26.77
C LEU A 16 -6.86 -2.97 -26.32
N GLY A 17 -7.25 -2.27 -25.26
CA GLY A 17 -6.43 -1.24 -24.62
C GLY A 17 -5.77 -1.81 -23.36
N ALA A 18 -4.47 -1.57 -23.19
CA ALA A 18 -3.82 -1.84 -21.91
C ALA A 18 -4.61 -1.13 -20.80
N LEU A 19 -4.89 -1.87 -19.70
CA LEU A 19 -5.48 -1.25 -18.52
C LEU A 19 -4.60 -0.05 -18.12
N PRO A 20 -5.19 1.07 -17.66
CA PRO A 20 -4.42 2.27 -17.28
C PRO A 20 -3.55 2.05 -16.03
N TYR A 21 -3.40 0.80 -15.60
CA TYR A 21 -2.65 0.40 -14.44
C TYR A 21 -1.27 -0.13 -14.84
N GLY A 22 -0.21 0.47 -14.29
CA GLY A 22 1.13 -0.10 -14.32
C GLY A 22 1.40 -0.95 -13.08
N ASN A 23 2.30 -1.93 -13.20
CA ASN A 23 2.70 -2.74 -12.06
C ASN A 23 3.42 -1.91 -11.00
N GLY A 24 3.15 -2.21 -9.72
CA GLY A 24 3.79 -1.62 -8.57
C GLY A 24 3.01 -0.49 -7.92
N LEU A 25 3.55 0.04 -6.84
CA LEU A 25 2.98 1.15 -6.08
C LEU A 25 3.87 2.38 -6.23
N TYR A 26 3.28 3.57 -6.23
CA TYR A 26 4.01 4.82 -6.06
C TYR A 26 4.58 4.87 -4.66
N ARG A 27 5.91 4.98 -4.58
CA ARG A 27 6.66 5.16 -3.35
C ARG A 27 7.18 6.58 -3.28
N ARG A 28 6.90 7.27 -2.18
CA ARG A 28 7.42 8.61 -1.90
C ARG A 28 8.13 8.62 -0.56
N ARG A 29 9.33 9.18 -0.55
CA ARG A 29 10.11 9.36 0.67
C ARG A 29 10.11 10.83 1.08
N TYR A 30 10.03 11.05 2.38
CA TYR A 30 9.94 12.36 3.00
C TYR A 30 10.99 12.50 4.10
N THR A 31 11.47 13.73 4.31
CA THR A 31 12.31 14.07 5.47
C THR A 31 11.42 14.16 6.72
N GLY A 32 11.90 13.61 7.82
CA GLY A 32 11.22 13.66 9.12
C GLY A 32 10.41 12.39 9.42
N TYR A 33 10.36 12.04 10.69
CA TYR A 33 9.55 10.95 11.22
C TYR A 33 8.10 11.41 11.40
N PHE A 34 7.13 10.67 10.89
CA PHE A 34 5.72 11.07 10.90
C PHE A 34 5.04 10.96 12.27
N ALA A 35 5.64 10.27 13.25
CA ALA A 35 5.19 10.19 14.64
C ALA A 35 3.71 9.82 14.78
N ASP A 36 3.25 8.81 14.03
CA ASP A 36 1.87 8.35 13.96
C ASP A 36 0.84 9.40 13.45
N ASN A 37 1.33 10.54 12.97
CA ASN A 37 0.50 11.55 12.31
C ASN A 37 0.31 11.18 10.84
N VAL A 38 -0.81 10.53 10.53
CA VAL A 38 -1.13 10.07 9.17
C VAL A 38 -1.23 11.20 8.14
N ASP A 39 -1.48 12.44 8.58
CA ASP A 39 -1.57 13.63 7.73
C ASP A 39 -0.21 14.28 7.45
N PHE A 40 0.87 13.82 8.09
CA PHE A 40 2.25 14.31 7.91
C PHE A 40 2.63 14.45 6.45
N PHE A 41 2.27 13.48 5.64
CA PHE A 41 2.63 13.36 4.22
C PHE A 41 2.01 14.44 3.32
N ALA A 42 0.98 15.15 3.80
CA ALA A 42 0.34 16.24 3.06
C ALA A 42 1.20 17.52 3.03
N THR A 43 2.08 17.70 4.02
CA THR A 43 2.87 18.94 4.17
C THR A 43 4.37 18.70 4.27
N ALA A 44 4.81 17.46 4.47
CA ALA A 44 6.21 17.10 4.59
C ALA A 44 6.99 17.31 3.29
N THR A 45 8.29 17.55 3.41
CA THR A 45 9.17 17.72 2.25
C THR A 45 9.46 16.36 1.62
N GLN A 46 8.93 16.14 0.42
CA GLN A 46 9.25 14.97 -0.40
C GLN A 46 10.67 15.09 -0.94
N VAL A 47 11.47 14.03 -0.79
CA VAL A 47 12.88 13.99 -1.22
C VAL A 47 13.16 12.96 -2.31
N ALA A 48 12.27 11.96 -2.47
CA ALA A 48 12.39 10.97 -3.54
C ALA A 48 11.04 10.39 -3.95
N GLU A 49 10.96 9.89 -5.19
CA GLU A 49 9.80 9.19 -5.73
C GLU A 49 10.27 8.03 -6.62
N SER A 50 9.57 6.91 -6.56
CA SER A 50 9.82 5.72 -7.39
C SER A 50 8.55 4.88 -7.52
N VAL A 51 8.61 3.83 -8.34
CA VAL A 51 7.59 2.77 -8.40
C VAL A 51 8.22 1.48 -7.89
N ASN A 52 7.61 0.89 -6.86
CA ASN A 52 8.01 -0.41 -6.34
C ASN A 52 7.20 -1.50 -7.05
N THR A 53 7.89 -2.37 -7.81
CA THR A 53 7.29 -3.48 -8.57
C THR A 53 7.53 -4.86 -7.95
N SER A 54 8.33 -4.91 -6.90
CA SER A 54 8.69 -6.12 -6.13
C SER A 54 8.07 -6.07 -4.74
N PRO A 55 8.23 -7.12 -3.93
CA PRO A 55 7.85 -7.09 -2.52
C PRO A 55 8.28 -5.78 -1.87
N ILE A 56 7.38 -5.22 -1.08
CA ILE A 56 7.65 -3.96 -0.41
C ILE A 56 8.58 -4.27 0.75
N GLU A 57 9.85 -4.06 0.49
CA GLU A 57 10.91 -4.04 1.47
C GLU A 57 11.56 -2.66 1.36
N ASP A 58 11.71 -1.99 2.47
CA ASP A 58 12.51 -0.77 2.56
C ASP A 58 13.59 -1.01 3.62
N GLY A 59 14.77 -1.37 3.18
CA GLY A 59 15.98 -1.47 3.99
C GLY A 59 16.82 -0.20 3.81
N HIS A 60 16.18 0.95 3.93
CA HIS A 60 16.82 2.22 3.67
C HIS A 60 17.68 2.63 4.85
N SER A 61 18.97 2.76 4.65
CA SER A 61 19.85 3.26 5.69
C SER A 61 19.65 4.76 5.93
N GLY A 62 19.55 5.15 7.18
CA GLY A 62 19.46 6.55 7.62
C GLY A 62 18.27 6.79 8.54
N ASP A 63 18.38 7.83 9.35
CA ASP A 63 17.44 8.17 10.40
C ASP A 63 16.48 9.26 9.97
N ASN A 64 15.39 9.41 10.72
CA ASN A 64 14.45 10.53 10.66
C ASN A 64 13.86 10.75 9.26
N PHE A 65 13.23 9.71 8.73
CA PHE A 65 12.51 9.75 7.47
C PHE A 65 11.14 9.07 7.55
N SER A 66 10.31 9.30 6.54
CA SER A 66 9.05 8.58 6.35
C SER A 66 8.82 8.23 4.90
N VAL A 67 8.10 7.14 4.66
CA VAL A 67 7.78 6.64 3.32
C VAL A 67 6.29 6.39 3.20
N GLN A 68 5.73 6.70 2.04
CA GLN A 68 4.34 6.41 1.71
C GLN A 68 4.27 5.65 0.39
N TRP A 69 3.48 4.57 0.36
CA TRP A 69 3.11 3.85 -0.87
C TRP A 69 1.63 4.02 -1.16
N LEU A 70 1.33 4.28 -2.42
CA LEU A 70 -0.02 4.54 -2.92
C LEU A 70 -0.29 3.74 -4.19
N GLY A 71 -1.48 3.18 -4.31
CA GLY A 71 -1.91 2.49 -5.52
C GLY A 71 -3.10 1.57 -5.28
N TYR A 72 -3.07 0.42 -5.94
CA TYR A 72 -4.15 -0.56 -5.91
C TYR A 72 -3.62 -1.96 -5.67
N PHE A 73 -4.40 -2.74 -4.96
CA PHE A 73 -4.22 -4.17 -4.76
C PHE A 73 -5.26 -4.93 -5.57
N LEU A 74 -4.84 -5.83 -6.44
CA LEU A 74 -5.73 -6.74 -7.17
C LEU A 74 -5.96 -8.01 -6.34
N ALA A 75 -7.19 -8.24 -5.89
CA ALA A 75 -7.54 -9.51 -5.27
C ALA A 75 -7.60 -10.62 -6.33
N THR A 76 -6.82 -11.68 -6.15
CA THR A 76 -6.78 -12.83 -7.08
C THR A 76 -7.79 -13.91 -6.73
N THR A 77 -8.26 -13.95 -5.48
CA THR A 77 -9.27 -14.88 -4.97
C THR A 77 -10.36 -14.13 -4.20
N THR A 78 -11.57 -14.70 -4.12
CA THR A 78 -12.65 -14.18 -3.26
C THR A 78 -12.50 -14.82 -1.88
N GLU A 79 -11.77 -14.16 -1.00
CA GLU A 79 -11.42 -14.65 0.33
C GLU A 79 -11.21 -13.51 1.32
N THR A 80 -11.05 -13.86 2.58
CA THR A 80 -10.50 -12.94 3.58
C THR A 80 -8.98 -12.96 3.48
N TYR A 81 -8.42 -11.82 3.09
CA TYR A 81 -6.98 -11.58 3.07
C TYR A 81 -6.50 -11.13 4.44
N THR A 82 -5.41 -11.68 4.90
CA THR A 82 -4.65 -11.14 6.03
C THR A 82 -3.45 -10.40 5.48
N PHE A 83 -3.35 -9.12 5.79
CA PHE A 83 -2.19 -8.27 5.49
C PHE A 83 -1.31 -8.20 6.73
N PHE A 84 -0.01 -8.28 6.52
CA PHE A 84 1.00 -8.15 7.57
C PHE A 84 1.95 -7.01 7.20
N THR A 85 2.31 -6.20 8.16
CA THR A 85 3.47 -5.31 8.07
C THR A 85 4.47 -5.69 9.14
N THR A 86 5.74 -5.82 8.76
CA THR A 86 6.86 -5.84 9.70
C THR A 86 7.61 -4.54 9.51
N SER A 87 7.72 -3.73 10.54
CA SER A 87 8.41 -2.45 10.46
C SER A 87 9.26 -2.16 11.69
N ASP A 88 10.26 -1.35 11.48
CA ASP A 88 11.07 -0.61 12.42
C ASP A 88 11.17 0.82 11.85
N ASP A 89 10.61 1.84 12.44
CA ASP A 89 9.66 1.87 13.57
C ASP A 89 8.20 1.62 13.11
N ALA A 90 7.38 2.68 13.13
CA ALA A 90 5.94 2.64 12.91
C ALA A 90 5.53 2.37 11.47
N SER A 91 4.44 1.60 11.28
CA SER A 91 3.78 1.49 9.98
C SER A 91 2.26 1.33 10.09
N TYR A 92 1.58 1.75 9.02
CA TYR A 92 0.14 1.60 8.84
C TYR A 92 -0.20 1.14 7.43
N LEU A 93 -1.24 0.32 7.31
CA LEU A 93 -1.79 -0.10 6.02
C LEU A 93 -3.31 0.07 6.02
N TRP A 94 -3.84 0.68 4.97
CA TRP A 94 -5.28 0.77 4.69
C TRP A 94 -5.57 0.14 3.33
N ILE A 95 -6.69 -0.58 3.23
CA ILE A 95 -7.19 -1.13 1.98
C ILE A 95 -8.68 -0.82 1.81
N GLY A 96 -9.11 -0.57 0.57
CA GLY A 96 -10.46 -0.16 0.24
C GLY A 96 -10.66 1.35 0.31
N ALA A 97 -11.90 1.80 0.48
CA ALA A 97 -12.26 3.23 0.37
C ALA A 97 -11.49 4.13 1.34
N THR A 98 -11.19 3.64 2.55
CA THR A 98 -10.44 4.39 3.56
C THR A 98 -8.99 4.67 3.16
N ALA A 99 -8.42 3.90 2.22
CA ALA A 99 -7.08 4.16 1.69
C ALA A 99 -6.99 5.45 0.85
N LEU A 100 -8.09 5.91 0.28
CA LEU A 100 -8.17 7.14 -0.54
C LEU A 100 -8.41 8.37 0.32
N SER A 101 -9.36 8.29 1.26
CA SER A 101 -9.76 9.42 2.09
C SER A 101 -10.29 8.96 3.44
N GLY A 102 -10.15 9.81 4.46
CA GLY A 102 -10.64 9.53 5.81
C GLY A 102 -9.83 8.45 6.55
N PHE A 103 -8.62 8.17 6.09
CA PHE A 103 -7.69 7.26 6.78
C PHE A 103 -7.21 7.89 8.09
N THR A 104 -7.21 7.08 9.14
CA THR A 104 -6.76 7.44 10.50
C THR A 104 -6.02 6.23 11.09
N THR A 105 -5.26 6.44 12.14
CA THR A 105 -4.62 5.31 12.86
C THR A 105 -5.65 4.31 13.39
N ALA A 106 -6.83 4.79 13.79
CA ALA A 106 -7.88 3.97 14.38
C ALA A 106 -8.59 3.05 13.37
N ASN A 107 -8.66 3.44 12.08
CA ASN A 107 -9.30 2.65 11.04
C ASN A 107 -8.31 1.96 10.09
N ALA A 108 -7.03 1.95 10.43
CA ALA A 108 -6.03 1.20 9.68
C ALA A 108 -6.36 -0.30 9.66
N THR A 109 -6.24 -0.92 8.50
CA THR A 109 -6.37 -2.39 8.37
C THR A 109 -5.25 -3.07 9.14
N VAL A 110 -4.01 -2.56 9.04
CA VAL A 110 -2.90 -2.94 9.92
C VAL A 110 -2.44 -1.69 10.65
N ASN A 111 -2.45 -1.74 11.98
CA ASN A 111 -1.92 -0.70 12.84
C ASN A 111 -0.66 -1.26 13.53
N ASN A 112 0.48 -0.79 13.12
CA ASN A 112 1.81 -1.11 13.68
C ASN A 112 2.51 0.20 14.06
N GLY A 113 1.80 1.06 14.81
CA GLY A 113 2.28 2.37 15.22
C GLY A 113 3.18 2.34 16.44
N GLY A 114 3.85 3.45 16.68
CA GLY A 114 4.76 3.67 17.80
C GLY A 114 6.23 3.44 17.43
N LEU A 115 7.11 3.76 18.39
CA LEU A 115 8.54 3.49 18.28
C LEU A 115 8.82 2.07 18.76
N HIS A 116 9.38 1.24 17.90
CA HIS A 116 9.72 -0.15 18.23
C HIS A 116 10.74 -0.71 17.23
N GLY A 117 11.54 -1.67 17.66
CA GLY A 117 12.35 -2.49 16.77
C GLY A 117 11.47 -3.37 15.86
N PRO A 118 12.07 -4.18 14.95
CA PRO A 118 11.33 -4.96 13.97
C PRO A 118 10.15 -5.73 14.60
N THR A 119 8.94 -5.29 14.30
CA THR A 119 7.71 -5.84 14.89
C THR A 119 6.71 -6.10 13.78
N GLU A 120 6.07 -7.29 13.83
CA GLU A 120 5.00 -7.64 12.91
C GLU A 120 3.62 -7.41 13.54
N ARG A 121 2.71 -6.81 12.77
CA ARG A 121 1.27 -6.73 13.05
C ARG A 121 0.49 -7.17 11.81
N SER A 122 -0.78 -7.51 12.04
CA SER A 122 -1.66 -7.95 10.96
C SER A 122 -3.07 -7.43 11.12
N GLY A 123 -3.79 -7.42 10.00
CA GLY A 123 -5.21 -7.14 9.95
C GLY A 123 -5.84 -7.75 8.71
N THR A 124 -7.17 -7.82 8.68
CA THR A 124 -7.90 -8.57 7.65
C THR A 124 -8.86 -7.69 6.85
N ALA A 125 -9.08 -8.09 5.58
CA ALA A 125 -10.11 -7.53 4.72
C ALA A 125 -10.72 -8.64 3.85
N SER A 126 -12.05 -8.67 3.72
CA SER A 126 -12.73 -9.58 2.79
C SER A 126 -12.78 -8.94 1.41
N LEU A 127 -12.17 -9.60 0.44
CA LEU A 127 -11.99 -9.09 -0.92
C LEU A 127 -12.59 -10.05 -1.96
N VAL A 128 -12.94 -9.49 -3.12
CA VAL A 128 -13.54 -10.24 -4.24
C VAL A 128 -12.56 -10.32 -5.41
N ALA A 129 -12.37 -11.52 -5.94
CA ALA A 129 -11.47 -11.79 -7.06
C ALA A 129 -11.72 -10.86 -8.24
N GLY A 130 -10.64 -10.42 -8.88
CA GLY A 130 -10.67 -9.53 -10.06
C GLY A 130 -10.97 -8.06 -9.73
N THR A 131 -11.09 -7.69 -8.45
CA THR A 131 -11.36 -6.31 -8.04
C THR A 131 -10.08 -5.61 -7.61
N PHE A 132 -9.89 -4.38 -8.10
CA PHE A 132 -8.83 -3.48 -7.68
C PHE A 132 -9.29 -2.68 -6.46
N TYR A 133 -8.59 -2.83 -5.36
CA TYR A 133 -8.84 -2.12 -4.11
C TYR A 133 -7.77 -1.04 -3.89
N PRO A 134 -8.14 0.22 -3.68
CA PRO A 134 -7.16 1.22 -3.26
C PRO A 134 -6.38 0.72 -2.06
N ILE A 135 -5.07 0.95 -2.06
CA ILE A 135 -4.18 0.63 -0.95
C ILE A 135 -3.27 1.81 -0.65
N ARG A 136 -3.09 2.06 0.62
CA ARG A 136 -2.17 3.06 1.17
C ARG A 136 -1.34 2.40 2.25
N MET A 137 -0.04 2.66 2.23
CA MET A 137 0.84 2.29 3.33
C MET A 137 1.69 3.48 3.72
N GLN A 138 1.99 3.59 4.99
CA GLN A 138 2.86 4.62 5.58
C GLN A 138 3.82 3.93 6.54
N MET A 139 5.06 4.36 6.54
CA MET A 139 6.12 3.90 7.42
C MET A 139 6.96 5.10 7.83
N GLY A 140 7.51 5.07 9.02
CA GLY A 140 8.48 6.06 9.48
C GLY A 140 9.52 5.46 10.38
N GLU A 141 10.74 5.98 10.25
CA GLU A 141 11.93 5.64 11.00
C GLU A 141 12.42 6.90 11.72
N GLN A 142 12.57 6.80 13.04
CA GLN A 142 13.12 7.88 13.84
C GLN A 142 14.64 7.77 14.00
N GLY A 143 15.13 6.57 14.22
CA GLY A 143 16.57 6.33 14.39
C GLY A 143 16.88 4.90 14.78
N GLY A 144 17.96 4.37 14.25
CA GLY A 144 18.43 3.01 14.52
C GLY A 144 18.46 2.14 13.28
N GLY A 145 17.85 0.96 13.38
CA GLY A 145 17.65 0.08 12.23
C GLY A 145 16.31 0.35 11.56
N ASP A 146 16.23 0.20 10.25
CA ASP A 146 15.01 0.40 9.49
C ASP A 146 14.60 -0.88 8.74
N VAL A 147 13.32 -1.19 8.75
CA VAL A 147 12.73 -2.24 7.92
C VAL A 147 11.26 -1.92 7.61
N MET A 148 10.85 -2.21 6.40
CA MET A 148 9.44 -2.29 6.02
C MET A 148 9.23 -3.48 5.11
N GLU A 149 8.48 -4.46 5.57
CA GLU A 149 8.12 -5.64 4.81
C GLU A 149 6.61 -5.84 4.83
N VAL A 150 6.04 -6.20 3.69
CA VAL A 150 4.61 -6.50 3.56
C VAL A 150 4.43 -7.94 3.12
N ARG A 151 3.55 -8.66 3.82
CA ARG A 151 3.15 -10.03 3.48
C ARG A 151 1.63 -10.12 3.40
N ILE A 152 1.16 -11.11 2.65
CA ILE A 152 -0.25 -11.47 2.61
C ILE A 152 -0.43 -12.97 2.87
N SER A 153 -1.62 -13.34 3.31
CA SER A 153 -2.10 -14.73 3.29
C SER A 153 -3.62 -14.76 3.10
N THR A 154 -4.13 -15.90 2.63
CA THR A 154 -5.56 -16.24 2.64
C THR A 154 -5.71 -17.69 3.09
N ALA A 155 -6.92 -18.22 3.05
CA ALA A 155 -7.13 -19.66 3.30
C ALA A 155 -6.39 -20.55 2.27
N THR A 156 -6.24 -20.06 1.03
CA THR A 156 -5.61 -20.81 -0.08
C THR A 156 -4.21 -20.30 -0.44
N ILE A 157 -3.84 -19.10 -0.05
CA ILE A 157 -2.51 -18.51 -0.28
C ILE A 157 -1.71 -18.53 1.02
N PRO A 158 -0.62 -19.30 1.11
CA PRO A 158 0.27 -19.29 2.27
C PRO A 158 0.84 -17.87 2.51
N LYS A 159 1.19 -17.58 3.75
CA LYS A 159 1.85 -16.31 4.09
C LYS A 159 3.13 -16.16 3.28
N THR A 160 3.21 -15.11 2.48
CA THR A 160 4.30 -14.89 1.53
C THR A 160 4.68 -13.42 1.41
N THR A 161 5.97 -13.17 1.17
CA THR A 161 6.53 -11.92 0.66
C THR A 161 6.58 -11.90 -0.86
N ASP A 162 6.38 -13.05 -1.52
CA ASP A 162 6.33 -13.11 -2.99
C ASP A 162 5.03 -12.49 -3.46
N LEU A 163 5.07 -11.18 -3.66
CA LEU A 163 4.01 -10.36 -4.22
C LEU A 163 4.23 -10.14 -5.73
N SER A 164 5.10 -10.95 -6.36
CA SER A 164 5.48 -10.88 -7.77
C SER A 164 4.35 -11.24 -8.74
N ALA A 165 3.22 -11.74 -8.25
CA ALA A 165 2.05 -12.09 -9.04
C ALA A 165 1.29 -10.89 -9.63
N ASN A 166 1.95 -9.72 -9.77
CA ASN A 166 1.34 -8.50 -10.29
C ASN A 166 0.05 -8.14 -9.56
N ILE A 167 0.09 -8.16 -8.23
CA ILE A 167 -1.06 -7.83 -7.38
C ILE A 167 -1.06 -6.38 -6.91
N PHE A 168 0.05 -5.65 -7.10
CA PHE A 168 0.14 -4.22 -6.85
C PHE A 168 0.21 -3.43 -8.15
N TYR A 169 -0.56 -2.37 -8.21
CA TYR A 169 -0.72 -1.54 -9.40
C TYR A 169 -0.72 -0.06 -9.04
N ASN A 170 -0.22 0.76 -9.96
CA ASN A 170 -0.41 2.21 -9.94
C ASN A 170 -1.26 2.64 -11.14
N ILE A 171 -1.89 3.80 -11.07
CA ILE A 171 -2.53 4.42 -12.23
C ILE A 171 -1.47 5.30 -12.91
N TYR A 172 -1.30 5.13 -14.22
CA TYR A 172 -0.53 6.07 -15.03
C TYR A 172 -1.29 7.41 -15.12
N THR A 173 -1.27 8.17 -14.05
CA THR A 173 -1.68 9.58 -14.09
C THR A 173 -0.50 10.40 -13.64
N THR A 174 0.01 11.22 -14.54
CA THR A 174 0.92 12.31 -14.21
C THR A 174 0.15 13.29 -13.33
N GLY A 175 0.34 13.18 -12.02
CA GLY A 175 -0.18 14.14 -11.05
C GLY A 175 -1.15 13.53 -10.02
N PHE A 176 -0.63 13.26 -8.85
CA PHE A 176 -1.36 13.29 -7.59
C PHE A 176 -1.01 14.60 -6.87
#